data_054d9c54c0f9d389d3058dfbaab98c18
#
_entry.id   054d9c54c0f9d389d3058dfbaab98c18
#
_cell.length_a   1.000
_cell.length_b   1.000
_cell.length_c   1.000
_cell.angle_alpha   90.00
_cell.angle_beta   90.00
_cell.angle_gamma   90.00
#
_symmetry.space_group_name_H-M   'P 1'
#
loop_
_entity.id
_entity.type
_entity.pdbx_description
1 polymer ?
#
loop_
_entity_poly.entity_id
_entity_poly.type
_entity_poly.pdbx_seq_one_letter_code
_entity_poly.pdbx_strand_id
1 'polypeptide(L)'
;MTMGSRIVERLISERDAGYSNGIYVDTQLQFAWNSNHMEGSTLTPKQTAQIFNTGTFTMDGTERVSVDDAIETRNHFIAFRWILDHADEPVDKDLVCHLHAILKNGTRQADEPVYNVGGYKTEPNIIGDMSAPACVALPEDVPQAMDRLFDIYAHLEDDPYQIARAHWMFEKIHPFSDGNGRVGRLVMFKELLRIDALPAIIHDSLHDRYTHNMSKFPEEPGWLVDLILFERDLYRSKVLDRVRADVDYTYNDRWSESDHTIQLREDTEFKNALEARSKSTVDQLQEDMDDLLWGGPADLPYPTAEQAPQTGTDTTGNGIEP
;
A
#
# COMPACT_ATOMS: atom_id res chain seq x y z
N MET A 1 -18.50 -22.09 29.97
CA MET A 1 -18.02 -21.81 28.63
C MET A 1 -16.65 -21.18 28.81
N THR A 2 -15.60 -21.83 28.40
CA THR A 2 -14.29 -21.18 28.27
C THR A 2 -14.48 -20.08 27.21
N MET A 3 -14.22 -18.81 27.57
CA MET A 3 -14.13 -17.75 26.57
C MET A 3 -13.01 -18.14 25.60
N GLY A 4 -13.28 -18.08 24.30
CA GLY A 4 -12.25 -18.23 23.28
C GLY A 4 -11.16 -17.20 23.46
N SER A 5 -10.00 -17.39 22.82
CA SER A 5 -8.96 -16.36 22.81
C SER A 5 -9.28 -15.31 21.76
N ARG A 6 -8.84 -14.06 21.95
CA ARG A 6 -8.85 -13.04 20.89
C ARG A 6 -8.06 -13.53 19.67
N ILE A 7 -8.45 -13.08 18.48
CA ILE A 7 -7.70 -13.42 17.25
C ILE A 7 -6.22 -13.06 17.38
N VAL A 8 -5.90 -11.88 17.94
CA VAL A 8 -4.52 -11.43 18.15
C VAL A 8 -3.74 -12.36 19.07
N GLU A 9 -4.35 -12.82 20.19
CA GLU A 9 -3.71 -13.76 21.12
C GLU A 9 -3.42 -15.11 20.45
N ARG A 10 -4.34 -15.58 19.62
CA ARG A 10 -4.16 -16.80 18.83
C ARG A 10 -3.03 -16.67 17.82
N LEU A 11 -2.95 -15.55 17.08
CA LEU A 11 -1.88 -15.25 16.13
C LEU A 11 -0.51 -15.22 16.85
N ILE A 12 -0.42 -14.55 17.99
CA ILE A 12 0.81 -14.48 18.80
C ILE A 12 1.20 -15.87 19.32
N SER A 13 0.25 -16.62 19.89
CA SER A 13 0.50 -17.95 20.41
C SER A 13 1.02 -18.94 19.35
N GLU A 14 0.44 -18.90 18.15
CA GLU A 14 0.89 -19.75 17.05
C GLU A 14 2.26 -19.34 16.50
N ARG A 15 2.52 -18.02 16.42
CA ARG A 15 3.84 -17.47 16.08
C ARG A 15 4.91 -17.97 17.04
N ASP A 16 4.67 -17.80 18.33
CA ASP A 16 5.66 -18.11 19.38
C ASP A 16 5.90 -19.62 19.53
N ALA A 17 4.88 -20.41 19.25
CA ALA A 17 4.99 -21.87 19.19
C ALA A 17 5.64 -22.40 17.89
N GLY A 18 5.85 -21.55 16.88
CA GLY A 18 6.31 -21.99 15.55
C GLY A 18 5.32 -22.90 14.85
N TYR A 19 4.02 -22.73 15.07
CA TYR A 19 2.99 -23.59 14.52
C TYR A 19 2.75 -23.29 13.03
N SER A 20 3.03 -24.26 12.17
CA SER A 20 3.08 -24.06 10.71
C SER A 20 1.72 -24.20 9.99
N ASN A 21 0.69 -24.74 10.63
CA ASN A 21 -0.60 -25.06 10.00
C ASN A 21 -1.77 -24.26 10.60
N GLY A 22 -1.51 -23.14 11.21
CA GLY A 22 -2.49 -22.30 11.90
C GLY A 22 -2.86 -21.04 11.14
N ILE A 23 -3.63 -20.17 11.82
CA ILE A 23 -4.08 -18.91 11.25
C ILE A 23 -2.92 -17.91 11.08
N TYR A 24 -1.85 -18.02 11.91
CA TYR A 24 -0.72 -17.10 11.82
C TYR A 24 0.00 -17.19 10.48
N VAL A 25 0.38 -18.39 10.06
CA VAL A 25 1.10 -18.59 8.78
C VAL A 25 0.22 -18.24 7.61
N ASP A 26 -1.07 -18.65 7.63
CA ASP A 26 -2.01 -18.32 6.58
C ASP A 26 -2.21 -16.81 6.42
N THR A 27 -2.41 -16.11 7.53
CA THR A 27 -2.57 -14.66 7.54
C THR A 27 -1.32 -13.98 6.99
N GLN A 28 -0.13 -14.35 7.48
CA GLN A 28 1.14 -13.80 7.03
C GLN A 28 1.33 -13.92 5.52
N LEU A 29 1.12 -15.12 4.98
CA LEU A 29 1.36 -15.39 3.57
C LEU A 29 0.36 -14.67 2.67
N GLN A 30 -0.94 -14.74 3.01
CA GLN A 30 -1.98 -14.05 2.24
C GLN A 30 -1.81 -12.54 2.28
N PHE A 31 -1.54 -11.99 3.47
CA PHE A 31 -1.42 -10.54 3.63
C PHE A 31 -0.19 -10.00 2.90
N ALA A 32 0.98 -10.61 3.12
CA ALA A 32 2.21 -10.14 2.48
C ALA A 32 2.13 -10.25 0.95
N TRP A 33 1.63 -11.36 0.41
CA TRP A 33 1.52 -11.51 -1.03
C TRP A 33 0.55 -10.49 -1.64
N ASN A 34 -0.70 -10.45 -1.17
CA ASN A 34 -1.72 -9.56 -1.72
C ASN A 34 -1.28 -8.08 -1.61
N SER A 35 -0.83 -7.67 -0.42
CA SER A 35 -0.48 -6.28 -0.16
C SER A 35 0.73 -5.79 -0.96
N ASN A 36 1.74 -6.63 -1.22
CA ASN A 36 2.87 -6.26 -2.07
C ASN A 36 2.52 -6.36 -3.56
N HIS A 37 1.71 -7.34 -3.98
CA HIS A 37 1.32 -7.50 -5.38
C HIS A 37 0.49 -6.31 -5.87
N MET A 38 -0.41 -5.78 -5.04
CA MET A 38 -1.14 -4.54 -5.32
C MET A 38 -0.24 -3.32 -5.53
N GLU A 39 0.98 -3.32 -5.01
CA GLU A 39 1.99 -2.26 -5.19
C GLU A 39 2.99 -2.59 -6.31
N GLY A 40 2.67 -3.58 -7.15
CA GLY A 40 3.45 -3.92 -8.34
C GLY A 40 4.54 -4.97 -8.13
N SER A 41 4.63 -5.62 -6.97
CA SER A 41 5.55 -6.75 -6.78
C SER A 41 5.22 -7.89 -7.74
N THR A 42 6.25 -8.43 -8.37
CA THR A 42 6.13 -9.54 -9.34
C THR A 42 6.27 -10.93 -8.70
N LEU A 43 6.46 -11.01 -7.38
CA LEU A 43 6.60 -12.27 -6.65
C LEU A 43 5.31 -13.07 -6.69
N THR A 44 5.42 -14.35 -7.01
CA THR A 44 4.30 -15.30 -6.93
C THR A 44 3.98 -15.69 -5.48
N PRO A 45 2.77 -16.21 -5.19
CA PRO A 45 2.45 -16.75 -3.87
C PRO A 45 3.44 -17.81 -3.38
N LYS A 46 3.95 -18.66 -4.30
CA LYS A 46 4.95 -19.69 -4.01
C LYS A 46 6.29 -19.07 -3.58
N GLN A 47 6.76 -18.05 -4.29
CA GLN A 47 8.00 -17.35 -3.96
C GLN A 47 7.86 -16.58 -2.63
N THR A 48 6.74 -15.93 -2.40
CA THR A 48 6.41 -15.30 -1.10
C THR A 48 6.49 -16.31 0.05
N ALA A 49 5.89 -17.50 -0.13
CA ALA A 49 5.98 -18.58 0.86
C ALA A 49 7.41 -19.11 1.05
N GLN A 50 8.22 -19.18 0.00
CA GLN A 50 9.64 -19.55 0.10
C GLN A 50 10.43 -18.53 0.92
N ILE A 51 10.24 -17.21 0.66
CA ILE A 51 10.87 -16.14 1.43
C ILE A 51 10.51 -16.26 2.91
N PHE A 52 9.23 -16.51 3.21
CA PHE A 52 8.75 -16.69 4.59
C PHE A 52 9.42 -17.88 5.28
N ASN A 53 9.45 -19.05 4.62
CA ASN A 53 9.88 -20.30 5.24
C ASN A 53 11.40 -20.47 5.30
N THR A 54 12.13 -19.96 4.29
CA THR A 54 13.56 -20.27 4.11
C THR A 54 14.44 -19.04 3.92
N GLY A 55 13.85 -17.84 3.75
CA GLY A 55 14.59 -16.63 3.41
C GLY A 55 15.18 -16.64 1.98
N THR A 56 14.76 -17.61 1.14
CA THR A 56 15.21 -17.75 -0.25
C THR A 56 14.00 -17.96 -1.16
N PHE A 57 14.20 -17.81 -2.46
CA PHE A 57 13.20 -18.19 -3.47
C PHE A 57 13.89 -18.64 -4.75
N THR A 58 13.17 -19.41 -5.55
CA THR A 58 13.65 -19.91 -6.84
C THR A 58 13.03 -19.11 -7.98
N MET A 59 13.84 -18.81 -9.00
CA MET A 59 13.38 -18.24 -10.26
C MET A 59 13.01 -19.36 -11.21
N ASP A 60 11.79 -19.32 -11.73
CA ASP A 60 11.33 -20.29 -12.73
C ASP A 60 11.45 -19.64 -14.13
N GLY A 61 12.59 -19.86 -14.82
CA GLY A 61 12.78 -19.41 -16.18
C GLY A 61 13.42 -18.01 -16.34
N THR A 62 12.86 -17.18 -17.22
CA THR A 62 13.39 -15.84 -17.59
C THR A 62 12.75 -14.69 -16.82
N GLU A 63 11.95 -14.97 -15.80
CA GLU A 63 11.31 -13.98 -14.96
C GLU A 63 12.37 -13.08 -14.28
N ARG A 64 12.03 -11.79 -14.19
CA ARG A 64 12.85 -10.82 -13.45
C ARG A 64 12.06 -10.43 -12.21
N VAL A 65 12.66 -10.64 -11.05
CA VAL A 65 12.16 -10.16 -9.77
C VAL A 65 13.07 -9.04 -9.29
N SER A 66 12.49 -7.93 -8.89
CA SER A 66 13.25 -6.86 -8.25
C SER A 66 13.83 -7.35 -6.92
N VAL A 67 15.05 -6.94 -6.61
CA VAL A 67 15.63 -7.19 -5.28
C VAL A 67 14.79 -6.50 -4.21
N ASP A 68 14.30 -5.30 -4.49
CA ASP A 68 13.42 -4.55 -3.57
C ASP A 68 12.12 -5.29 -3.30
N ASP A 69 11.50 -5.98 -4.29
CA ASP A 69 10.29 -6.80 -4.07
C ASP A 69 10.53 -7.89 -3.01
N ALA A 70 11.68 -8.55 -3.08
CA ALA A 70 12.03 -9.60 -2.11
C ALA A 70 12.31 -9.02 -0.71
N ILE A 71 13.00 -7.87 -0.65
CA ILE A 71 13.26 -7.15 0.60
C ILE A 71 11.95 -6.68 1.22
N GLU A 72 11.08 -6.01 0.47
CA GLU A 72 9.80 -5.49 0.94
C GLU A 72 8.85 -6.61 1.38
N THR A 73 8.84 -7.75 0.67
CA THR A 73 8.08 -8.94 1.10
C THR A 73 8.58 -9.47 2.45
N ARG A 74 9.89 -9.59 2.64
CA ARG A 74 10.47 -9.97 3.93
C ARG A 74 10.16 -8.94 5.00
N ASN A 75 10.25 -7.66 4.67
CA ASN A 75 9.95 -6.58 5.60
C ASN A 75 8.47 -6.53 5.98
N HIS A 76 7.55 -6.88 5.07
CA HIS A 76 6.13 -7.02 5.40
C HIS A 76 5.90 -8.09 6.49
N PHE A 77 6.60 -9.23 6.43
CA PHE A 77 6.54 -10.22 7.50
C PHE A 77 7.07 -9.68 8.85
N ILE A 78 8.10 -8.83 8.81
CA ILE A 78 8.62 -8.19 10.02
C ILE A 78 7.63 -7.18 10.56
N ALA A 79 7.06 -6.32 9.70
CA ALA A 79 6.04 -5.34 10.05
C ALA A 79 4.79 -6.02 10.65
N PHE A 80 4.33 -7.13 10.06
CA PHE A 80 3.19 -7.87 10.59
C PHE A 80 3.47 -8.43 11.99
N ARG A 81 4.64 -9.02 12.23
CA ARG A 81 5.01 -9.47 13.58
C ARG A 81 5.02 -8.31 14.57
N TRP A 82 5.56 -7.18 14.13
CA TRP A 82 5.63 -5.99 14.98
C TRP A 82 4.23 -5.46 15.36
N ILE A 83 3.28 -5.38 14.41
CA ILE A 83 1.91 -4.94 14.73
C ILE A 83 1.17 -5.89 15.68
N LEU A 84 1.47 -7.20 15.67
CA LEU A 84 0.90 -8.13 16.64
C LEU A 84 1.37 -7.82 18.06
N ASP A 85 2.67 -7.52 18.23
CA ASP A 85 3.23 -7.18 19.54
C ASP A 85 2.75 -5.80 20.05
N HIS A 86 2.28 -4.91 19.16
CA HIS A 86 1.79 -3.56 19.44
C HIS A 86 0.29 -3.41 19.12
N ALA A 87 -0.46 -4.52 19.09
CA ALA A 87 -1.84 -4.51 18.62
C ALA A 87 -2.77 -3.62 19.47
N ASP A 88 -2.54 -3.58 20.80
CA ASP A 88 -3.36 -2.80 21.72
C ASP A 88 -2.89 -1.33 21.89
N GLU A 89 -1.76 -0.95 21.29
CA GLU A 89 -1.27 0.42 21.32
C GLU A 89 -2.08 1.33 20.39
N PRO A 90 -2.27 2.61 20.75
CA PRO A 90 -2.95 3.56 19.87
C PRO A 90 -2.13 3.81 18.60
N VAL A 91 -2.82 4.12 17.50
CA VAL A 91 -2.15 4.58 16.28
C VAL A 91 -1.78 6.04 16.44
N ASP A 92 -0.50 6.32 16.30
CA ASP A 92 0.08 7.67 16.34
C ASP A 92 1.15 7.83 15.25
N LYS A 93 1.78 9.00 15.23
CA LYS A 93 2.85 9.31 14.27
C LYS A 93 4.02 8.33 14.38
N ASP A 94 4.45 8.01 15.61
CA ASP A 94 5.62 7.16 15.83
C ASP A 94 5.36 5.74 15.33
N LEU A 95 4.16 5.22 15.56
CA LEU A 95 3.74 3.91 15.09
C LEU A 95 3.73 3.84 13.54
N VAL A 96 3.08 4.78 12.85
CA VAL A 96 2.98 4.72 11.38
C VAL A 96 4.33 4.97 10.72
N CYS A 97 5.16 5.89 11.26
CA CYS A 97 6.51 6.14 10.78
C CYS A 97 7.43 4.94 11.00
N HIS A 98 7.28 4.24 12.13
CA HIS A 98 8.07 3.04 12.40
C HIS A 98 7.69 1.88 11.46
N LEU A 99 6.39 1.67 11.19
CA LEU A 99 5.95 0.69 10.19
C LEU A 99 6.53 0.99 8.81
N HIS A 100 6.51 2.26 8.39
CA HIS A 100 7.11 2.68 7.13
C HIS A 100 8.62 2.41 7.11
N ALA A 101 9.34 2.72 8.20
CA ALA A 101 10.76 2.43 8.33
C ALA A 101 11.05 0.93 8.22
N ILE A 102 10.25 0.06 8.86
CA ILE A 102 10.39 -1.40 8.74
C ILE A 102 10.19 -1.82 7.28
N LEU A 103 9.12 -1.38 6.62
CA LEU A 103 8.79 -1.81 5.25
C LEU A 103 9.87 -1.45 4.25
N LYS A 104 10.45 -0.27 4.36
CA LYS A 104 11.46 0.25 3.43
C LYS A 104 12.91 -0.07 3.82
N ASN A 105 13.14 -0.70 4.96
CA ASN A 105 14.50 -0.97 5.44
C ASN A 105 15.30 -1.83 4.44
N GLY A 106 16.44 -1.33 4.00
CA GLY A 106 17.35 -2.03 3.08
C GLY A 106 16.91 -2.06 1.61
N THR A 107 15.84 -1.34 1.24
CA THR A 107 15.50 -1.06 -0.16
C THR A 107 16.38 0.07 -0.70
N ARG A 108 16.46 0.20 -2.03
CA ARG A 108 17.16 1.32 -2.67
C ARG A 108 16.63 2.68 -2.18
N GLN A 109 15.33 2.82 -1.97
CA GLN A 109 14.70 4.05 -1.49
C GLN A 109 15.17 4.44 -0.08
N ALA A 110 15.58 3.49 0.76
CA ALA A 110 16.09 3.79 2.10
C ALA A 110 17.40 4.59 2.07
N ASP A 111 18.18 4.48 0.99
CA ASP A 111 19.44 5.18 0.81
C ASP A 111 19.25 6.56 0.14
N GLU A 112 18.06 6.89 -0.33
CA GLU A 112 17.76 8.13 -1.05
C GLU A 112 17.00 9.12 -0.13
N PRO A 113 17.61 10.25 0.29
CA PRO A 113 17.01 11.19 1.26
C PRO A 113 15.63 11.75 0.86
N VAL A 114 15.34 11.85 -0.44
CA VAL A 114 14.07 12.37 -0.95
C VAL A 114 12.87 11.53 -0.50
N TYR A 115 13.07 10.23 -0.27
CA TYR A 115 11.99 9.36 0.19
C TYR A 115 11.67 9.51 1.68
N ASN A 116 12.56 10.12 2.46
CA ASN A 116 12.40 10.35 3.91
C ASN A 116 11.85 9.12 4.66
N VAL A 117 12.48 7.96 4.43
CA VAL A 117 12.01 6.68 5.00
C VAL A 117 11.94 6.76 6.52
N GLY A 118 10.76 6.44 7.08
CA GLY A 118 10.47 6.56 8.50
C GLY A 118 10.01 7.97 8.93
N GLY A 119 9.77 8.88 7.98
CA GLY A 119 9.19 10.20 8.20
C GLY A 119 8.11 10.51 7.15
N TYR A 120 7.33 11.55 7.40
CA TYR A 120 6.37 12.02 6.40
C TYR A 120 7.09 12.56 5.17
N LYS A 121 6.43 12.49 4.01
CA LYS A 121 6.96 13.02 2.75
C LYS A 121 7.33 14.50 2.87
N THR A 122 8.39 14.89 2.17
CA THR A 122 8.88 16.28 2.10
C THR A 122 8.61 16.92 0.76
N GLU A 123 8.30 16.10 -0.25
CA GLU A 123 7.98 16.54 -1.60
C GLU A 123 6.56 16.11 -1.97
N PRO A 124 5.83 16.87 -2.80
CA PRO A 124 4.57 16.44 -3.36
C PRO A 124 4.75 15.16 -4.17
N ASN A 125 3.79 14.25 -4.09
CA ASN A 125 3.76 13.06 -4.94
C ASN A 125 2.49 13.01 -5.80
N ILE A 126 2.64 12.48 -7.00
CA ILE A 126 1.55 12.23 -7.94
C ILE A 126 1.21 10.74 -7.86
N ILE A 127 -0.08 10.44 -7.74
CA ILE A 127 -0.59 9.08 -7.64
C ILE A 127 -1.49 8.79 -8.84
N GLY A 128 -1.36 7.58 -9.39
CA GLY A 128 -2.17 7.13 -10.51
C GLY A 128 -1.60 7.51 -11.87
N ASP A 129 -2.47 7.51 -12.88
CA ASP A 129 -2.10 7.87 -14.26
C ASP A 129 -1.87 9.38 -14.36
N MET A 130 -0.78 9.77 -15.02
CA MET A 130 -0.43 11.15 -15.33
C MET A 130 -1.55 11.93 -16.03
N SER A 131 -2.43 11.25 -16.77
CA SER A 131 -3.58 11.87 -17.44
C SER A 131 -4.72 12.24 -16.49
N ALA A 132 -4.78 11.63 -15.29
CA ALA A 132 -5.80 11.89 -14.26
C ALA A 132 -5.23 11.60 -12.86
N PRO A 133 -4.26 12.40 -12.39
CA PRO A 133 -3.61 12.15 -11.12
C PRO A 133 -4.58 12.30 -9.95
N ALA A 134 -4.48 11.41 -8.98
CA ALA A 134 -5.22 11.54 -7.74
C ALA A 134 -4.59 12.60 -6.84
N CYS A 135 -5.39 13.58 -6.42
CA CYS A 135 -4.96 14.59 -5.45
C CYS A 135 -4.86 13.98 -4.04
N VAL A 136 -3.72 14.17 -3.41
CA VAL A 136 -3.43 13.75 -2.03
C VAL A 136 -2.93 14.96 -1.23
N ALA A 137 -2.78 14.82 0.09
CA ALA A 137 -2.30 15.93 0.92
C ALA A 137 -0.92 16.42 0.47
N LEU A 138 -0.72 17.74 0.46
CA LEU A 138 0.61 18.33 0.30
C LEU A 138 1.47 18.04 1.54
N PRO A 139 2.81 18.03 1.44
CA PRO A 139 3.69 17.73 2.57
C PRO A 139 3.39 18.55 3.83
N GLU A 140 3.11 19.83 3.69
CA GLU A 140 2.80 20.75 4.79
C GLU A 140 1.46 20.46 5.47
N ASP A 141 0.52 19.81 4.75
CA ASP A 141 -0.80 19.47 5.27
C ASP A 141 -0.84 18.10 5.97
N VAL A 142 0.12 17.22 5.66
CA VAL A 142 0.17 15.85 6.20
C VAL A 142 0.11 15.82 7.72
N PRO A 143 0.89 16.58 8.50
CA PRO A 143 0.85 16.49 9.95
C PRO A 143 -0.54 16.74 10.54
N GLN A 144 -1.21 17.81 10.11
CA GLN A 144 -2.54 18.15 10.61
C GLN A 144 -3.61 17.14 10.18
N ALA A 145 -3.51 16.64 8.95
CA ALA A 145 -4.45 15.62 8.45
C ALA A 145 -4.28 14.29 9.19
N MET A 146 -3.04 13.91 9.49
CA MET A 146 -2.75 12.70 10.27
C MET A 146 -3.20 12.83 11.73
N ASP A 147 -3.04 13.98 12.37
CA ASP A 147 -3.56 14.20 13.74
C ASP A 147 -5.08 13.97 13.78
N ARG A 148 -5.83 14.49 12.79
CA ARG A 148 -7.27 14.21 12.67
C ARG A 148 -7.57 12.72 12.48
N LEU A 149 -6.78 12.01 11.70
CA LEU A 149 -6.94 10.58 11.50
C LEU A 149 -6.63 9.78 12.78
N PHE A 150 -5.64 10.19 13.56
CA PHE A 150 -5.33 9.55 14.84
C PHE A 150 -6.48 9.69 15.84
N ASP A 151 -7.18 10.84 15.84
CA ASP A 151 -8.40 11.02 16.64
C ASP A 151 -9.51 10.05 16.21
N ILE A 152 -9.65 9.77 14.90
CA ILE A 152 -10.61 8.77 14.39
C ILE A 152 -10.22 7.37 14.86
N TYR A 153 -8.96 6.97 14.74
CA TYR A 153 -8.49 5.68 15.23
C TYR A 153 -8.67 5.51 16.74
N ALA A 154 -8.44 6.56 17.52
CA ALA A 154 -8.60 6.51 18.98
C ALA A 154 -10.04 6.17 19.42
N HIS A 155 -11.03 6.49 18.58
CA HIS A 155 -12.45 6.27 18.84
C HIS A 155 -13.08 5.20 17.93
N LEU A 156 -12.24 4.43 17.21
CA LEU A 156 -12.72 3.42 16.27
C LEU A 156 -13.41 2.28 17.02
N GLU A 157 -14.61 1.95 16.56
CA GLU A 157 -15.42 0.81 16.99
C GLU A 157 -15.65 -0.15 15.80
N ASP A 158 -16.27 -1.31 16.03
CA ASP A 158 -16.66 -2.24 14.95
C ASP A 158 -17.89 -1.70 14.19
N ASP A 159 -17.68 -0.59 13.50
CA ASP A 159 -18.61 0.06 12.60
C ASP A 159 -18.03 0.03 11.18
N PRO A 160 -18.72 -0.62 10.21
CA PRO A 160 -18.20 -0.81 8.86
C PRO A 160 -17.85 0.49 8.14
N TYR A 161 -18.65 1.55 8.34
CA TYR A 161 -18.38 2.85 7.75
C TYR A 161 -17.14 3.50 8.36
N GLN A 162 -17.00 3.50 9.69
CA GLN A 162 -15.85 4.10 10.37
C GLN A 162 -14.53 3.39 10.00
N ILE A 163 -14.58 2.08 9.84
CA ILE A 163 -13.42 1.29 9.39
C ILE A 163 -13.02 1.70 7.96
N ALA A 164 -13.99 1.76 7.03
CA ALA A 164 -13.76 2.18 5.66
C ALA A 164 -13.27 3.64 5.57
N ARG A 165 -13.88 4.54 6.37
CA ARG A 165 -13.52 5.95 6.50
C ARG A 165 -12.07 6.14 6.93
N ALA A 166 -11.66 5.47 8.00
CA ALA A 166 -10.31 5.60 8.54
C ALA A 166 -9.25 5.11 7.51
N HIS A 167 -9.52 3.99 6.85
CA HIS A 167 -8.65 3.46 5.83
C HIS A 167 -8.59 4.39 4.59
N TRP A 168 -9.74 4.85 4.08
CA TRP A 168 -9.81 5.81 3.00
C TRP A 168 -9.06 7.11 3.31
N MET A 169 -9.22 7.64 4.52
CA MET A 169 -8.57 8.88 4.92
C MET A 169 -7.05 8.72 4.95
N PHE A 170 -6.52 7.59 5.41
CA PHE A 170 -5.09 7.30 5.36
C PHE A 170 -4.56 7.34 3.92
N GLU A 171 -5.24 6.64 3.00
CA GLU A 171 -4.86 6.61 1.58
C GLU A 171 -5.02 7.98 0.91
N LYS A 172 -6.01 8.78 1.31
CA LYS A 172 -6.21 10.12 0.78
C LYS A 172 -5.20 11.15 1.31
N ILE A 173 -4.74 11.00 2.54
CA ILE A 173 -3.62 11.81 3.10
C ILE A 173 -2.31 11.42 2.42
N HIS A 174 -2.08 10.14 2.24
CA HIS A 174 -0.87 9.62 1.59
C HIS A 174 0.41 10.15 2.24
N PRO A 175 0.66 9.85 3.53
CA PRO A 175 1.65 10.55 4.34
C PRO A 175 3.10 10.33 3.94
N PHE A 176 3.42 9.29 3.18
CA PHE A 176 4.78 8.91 2.80
C PHE A 176 5.03 9.12 1.31
N SER A 177 6.30 9.20 0.92
CA SER A 177 6.70 9.30 -0.50
C SER A 177 6.36 8.03 -1.29
N ASP A 178 6.40 6.85 -0.63
CA ASP A 178 6.02 5.54 -1.18
C ASP A 178 5.62 4.60 -0.03
N GLY A 179 4.98 3.47 -0.34
CA GLY A 179 4.59 2.44 0.65
C GLY A 179 3.33 2.75 1.45
N ASN A 180 2.56 3.77 1.08
CA ASN A 180 1.34 4.18 1.79
C ASN A 180 0.31 3.06 1.84
N GLY A 181 -0.02 2.44 0.71
CA GLY A 181 -1.00 1.36 0.66
C GLY A 181 -0.64 0.19 1.59
N ARG A 182 0.64 -0.20 1.65
CA ARG A 182 1.09 -1.28 2.55
C ARG A 182 0.97 -0.89 4.02
N VAL A 183 1.39 0.34 4.38
CA VAL A 183 1.23 0.85 5.76
C VAL A 183 -0.25 0.98 6.11
N GLY A 184 -1.08 1.57 5.24
CA GLY A 184 -2.51 1.77 5.47
C GLY A 184 -3.25 0.45 5.71
N ARG A 185 -2.96 -0.58 4.90
CA ARG A 185 -3.54 -1.92 5.07
C ARG A 185 -3.06 -2.60 6.36
N LEU A 186 -1.77 -2.45 6.74
CA LEU A 186 -1.26 -2.97 8.02
C LEU A 186 -1.90 -2.27 9.23
N VAL A 187 -2.08 -0.94 9.16
CA VAL A 187 -2.74 -0.16 10.22
C VAL A 187 -4.22 -0.57 10.32
N MET A 188 -4.94 -0.71 9.21
CA MET A 188 -6.33 -1.19 9.23
C MET A 188 -6.42 -2.57 9.87
N PHE A 189 -5.56 -3.51 9.51
CA PHE A 189 -5.54 -4.86 10.10
C PHE A 189 -5.26 -4.81 11.61
N LYS A 190 -4.27 -4.02 12.02
CA LYS A 190 -3.90 -3.80 13.43
C LYS A 190 -5.07 -3.23 14.24
N GLU A 191 -5.75 -2.22 13.70
CA GLU A 191 -6.88 -1.58 14.39
C GLU A 191 -8.07 -2.53 14.53
N LEU A 192 -8.36 -3.35 13.53
CA LEU A 192 -9.38 -4.40 13.65
C LEU A 192 -9.03 -5.39 14.77
N LEU A 193 -7.75 -5.76 14.93
CA LEU A 193 -7.32 -6.58 16.07
C LEU A 193 -7.48 -5.87 17.42
N ARG A 194 -7.16 -4.56 17.49
CA ARG A 194 -7.26 -3.76 18.72
C ARG A 194 -8.69 -3.69 19.24
N ILE A 195 -9.66 -3.55 18.35
CA ILE A 195 -11.08 -3.47 18.73
C ILE A 195 -11.78 -4.84 18.76
N ASP A 196 -11.01 -5.94 18.72
CA ASP A 196 -11.50 -7.32 18.68
C ASP A 196 -12.45 -7.62 17.51
N ALA A 197 -12.37 -6.85 16.45
CA ALA A 197 -13.18 -7.06 15.26
C ALA A 197 -12.55 -8.08 14.32
N LEU A 198 -13.40 -8.74 13.52
CA LEU A 198 -12.94 -9.66 12.47
C LEU A 198 -12.04 -8.93 11.47
N PRO A 199 -10.78 -9.35 11.25
CA PRO A 199 -9.86 -8.69 10.33
C PRO A 199 -10.26 -8.78 8.85
N ALA A 200 -9.69 -7.90 8.04
CA ALA A 200 -9.77 -7.91 6.58
C ALA A 200 -8.37 -7.96 5.94
N ILE A 201 -8.23 -8.72 4.88
CA ILE A 201 -7.08 -8.69 3.97
C ILE A 201 -7.61 -8.35 2.59
N ILE A 202 -7.22 -7.20 2.04
CA ILE A 202 -7.63 -6.83 0.69
C ILE A 202 -6.89 -7.72 -0.31
N HIS A 203 -7.65 -8.51 -1.08
CA HIS A 203 -7.10 -9.43 -2.07
C HIS A 203 -6.75 -8.70 -3.36
N ASP A 204 -5.57 -9.00 -3.91
CA ASP A 204 -5.08 -8.44 -5.18
C ASP A 204 -6.06 -8.65 -6.35
N SER A 205 -6.78 -9.75 -6.38
CA SER A 205 -7.83 -10.01 -7.38
C SER A 205 -8.97 -8.99 -7.37
N LEU A 206 -9.07 -8.16 -6.34
CA LEU A 206 -10.02 -7.05 -6.22
C LEU A 206 -9.36 -5.68 -6.36
N HIS A 207 -8.09 -5.59 -6.78
CA HIS A 207 -7.32 -4.35 -6.85
C HIS A 207 -8.06 -3.25 -7.62
N ASP A 208 -8.53 -3.52 -8.85
CA ASP A 208 -9.24 -2.52 -9.67
C ASP A 208 -10.53 -2.04 -8.98
N ARG A 209 -11.26 -2.97 -8.35
CA ARG A 209 -12.47 -2.62 -7.60
C ARG A 209 -12.13 -1.80 -6.35
N TYR A 210 -11.10 -2.19 -5.63
CA TYR A 210 -10.64 -1.47 -4.45
C TYR A 210 -10.23 -0.03 -4.80
N THR A 211 -9.41 0.16 -5.81
CA THR A 211 -8.97 1.48 -6.29
C THR A 211 -10.16 2.33 -6.75
N HIS A 212 -11.10 1.73 -7.50
CA HIS A 212 -12.31 2.40 -7.92
C HIS A 212 -13.16 2.83 -6.71
N ASN A 213 -13.41 1.94 -5.75
CA ASN A 213 -14.21 2.22 -4.56
C ASN A 213 -13.56 3.31 -3.69
N MET A 214 -12.23 3.28 -3.56
CA MET A 214 -11.46 4.34 -2.89
C MET A 214 -11.67 5.72 -3.56
N SER A 215 -11.70 5.77 -4.89
CA SER A 215 -11.90 7.02 -5.64
C SER A 215 -13.32 7.58 -5.49
N LYS A 216 -14.29 6.73 -5.19
CA LYS A 216 -15.72 7.08 -5.04
C LYS A 216 -16.13 7.46 -3.63
N PHE A 217 -15.30 7.18 -2.64
CA PHE A 217 -15.55 7.62 -1.28
C PHE A 217 -15.25 9.14 -1.15
N PRO A 218 -16.05 9.94 -0.46
CA PRO A 218 -17.22 9.59 0.33
C PRO A 218 -18.56 9.68 -0.43
N GLU A 219 -18.59 9.96 -1.74
CA GLU A 219 -19.84 10.16 -2.50
C GLU A 219 -20.69 8.89 -2.59
N GLU A 220 -20.03 7.73 -2.71
CA GLU A 220 -20.65 6.40 -2.80
C GLU A 220 -19.99 5.45 -1.78
N PRO A 221 -20.11 5.71 -0.47
CA PRO A 221 -19.34 5.02 0.56
C PRO A 221 -19.64 3.52 0.63
N GLY A 222 -20.84 3.10 0.25
CA GLY A 222 -21.27 1.70 0.27
C GLY A 222 -20.35 0.76 -0.48
N TRP A 223 -19.77 1.21 -1.56
CA TRP A 223 -18.88 0.34 -2.35
C TRP A 223 -17.61 -0.05 -1.61
N LEU A 224 -16.98 0.89 -0.88
CA LEU A 224 -15.80 0.57 -0.08
C LEU A 224 -16.18 -0.21 1.18
N VAL A 225 -17.28 0.16 1.83
CA VAL A 225 -17.81 -0.55 3.00
C VAL A 225 -18.11 -2.01 2.66
N ASP A 226 -18.85 -2.26 1.57
CA ASP A 226 -19.22 -3.60 1.13
C ASP A 226 -17.98 -4.44 0.73
N LEU A 227 -16.97 -3.81 0.13
CA LEU A 227 -15.71 -4.49 -0.20
C LEU A 227 -14.98 -4.93 1.07
N ILE A 228 -14.85 -4.06 2.07
CA ILE A 228 -14.20 -4.40 3.34
C ILE A 228 -14.98 -5.49 4.08
N LEU A 229 -16.30 -5.42 4.11
CA LEU A 229 -17.15 -6.48 4.69
C LEU A 229 -16.94 -7.81 3.96
N PHE A 230 -16.89 -7.81 2.64
CA PHE A 230 -16.61 -9.00 1.84
C PHE A 230 -15.23 -9.60 2.19
N GLU A 231 -14.20 -8.77 2.36
CA GLU A 231 -12.87 -9.22 2.74
C GLU A 231 -12.81 -9.76 4.18
N ARG A 232 -13.59 -9.20 5.10
CA ARG A 232 -13.78 -9.74 6.45
C ARG A 232 -14.42 -11.14 6.38
N ASP A 233 -15.46 -11.33 5.56
CA ASP A 233 -16.08 -12.63 5.34
C ASP A 233 -15.11 -13.66 4.69
N LEU A 234 -14.26 -13.20 3.77
CA LEU A 234 -13.22 -14.05 3.20
C LEU A 234 -12.20 -14.46 4.26
N TYR A 235 -11.75 -13.54 5.11
CA TYR A 235 -10.82 -13.88 6.20
C TYR A 235 -11.42 -14.94 7.11
N ARG A 236 -12.70 -14.78 7.52
CA ARG A 236 -13.41 -15.79 8.31
C ARG A 236 -13.40 -17.14 7.61
N SER A 237 -13.88 -17.20 6.37
CA SER A 237 -14.08 -18.48 5.66
C SER A 237 -12.78 -19.14 5.22
N LYS A 238 -11.76 -18.37 4.82
CA LYS A 238 -10.50 -18.88 4.27
C LYS A 238 -9.43 -19.10 5.31
N VAL A 239 -9.45 -18.35 6.41
CA VAL A 239 -8.44 -18.44 7.46
C VAL A 239 -9.00 -19.11 8.71
N LEU A 240 -10.04 -18.55 9.33
CA LEU A 240 -10.54 -19.05 10.62
C LEU A 240 -11.26 -20.42 10.47
N ASP A 241 -12.24 -20.52 9.59
CA ASP A 241 -13.07 -21.73 9.42
C ASP A 241 -12.26 -22.89 8.84
N ARG A 242 -11.27 -22.60 8.00
CA ARG A 242 -10.40 -23.63 7.39
C ARG A 242 -9.68 -24.48 8.44
N VAL A 243 -9.20 -23.85 9.51
CA VAL A 243 -8.51 -24.53 10.62
C VAL A 243 -9.41 -24.73 11.84
N ARG A 244 -10.69 -24.34 11.74
CA ARG A 244 -11.64 -24.36 12.86
C ARG A 244 -11.08 -23.66 14.09
N ALA A 245 -10.56 -22.45 13.88
CA ALA A 245 -9.97 -21.66 14.95
C ALA A 245 -11.03 -21.35 16.01
N ASP A 246 -10.76 -21.71 17.27
CA ASP A 246 -11.59 -21.36 18.41
C ASP A 246 -11.12 -19.98 18.93
N VAL A 247 -11.73 -18.92 18.37
CA VAL A 247 -11.40 -17.53 18.67
C VAL A 247 -12.67 -16.71 18.81
N ASP A 248 -12.61 -15.71 19.68
CA ASP A 248 -13.66 -14.72 19.86
C ASP A 248 -13.34 -13.45 19.06
N TYR A 249 -14.37 -12.87 18.42
CA TYR A 249 -14.29 -11.59 17.71
C TYR A 249 -15.67 -10.95 17.60
N THR A 250 -15.70 -9.64 17.38
CA THR A 250 -16.92 -8.92 16.98
C THR A 250 -17.04 -8.86 15.46
N TYR A 251 -18.27 -8.87 14.99
CA TYR A 251 -18.56 -8.71 13.57
C TYR A 251 -19.88 -7.96 13.39
N ASN A 252 -19.78 -6.67 13.10
CA ASN A 252 -20.89 -5.84 12.70
C ASN A 252 -20.88 -5.72 11.17
N ASP A 253 -21.98 -6.11 10.52
CA ASP A 253 -22.20 -6.01 9.07
C ASP A 253 -23.29 -4.99 8.71
N ARG A 254 -23.77 -4.23 9.71
CA ARG A 254 -24.86 -3.27 9.55
C ARG A 254 -24.31 -1.85 9.51
N TRP A 255 -24.68 -1.14 8.48
CA TRP A 255 -24.41 0.29 8.36
C TRP A 255 -25.50 0.96 7.52
N SER A 256 -25.64 2.27 7.65
CA SER A 256 -26.48 3.07 6.75
C SER A 256 -25.91 4.49 6.63
N GLU A 257 -26.11 5.10 5.47
CA GLU A 257 -25.69 6.50 5.24
C GLU A 257 -26.41 7.48 6.20
N SER A 258 -27.66 7.18 6.57
CA SER A 258 -28.44 8.04 7.49
C SER A 258 -27.82 8.12 8.88
N ASP A 259 -27.13 7.08 9.32
CA ASP A 259 -26.48 7.04 10.63
C ASP A 259 -25.15 7.79 10.65
N HIS A 260 -24.57 8.06 9.46
CA HIS A 260 -23.25 8.68 9.28
C HIS A 260 -23.30 10.04 8.56
N THR A 261 -24.45 10.70 8.52
CA THR A 261 -24.65 11.96 7.76
C THR A 261 -23.64 13.06 8.14
N ILE A 262 -23.26 13.15 9.43
CA ILE A 262 -22.30 14.15 9.90
C ILE A 262 -20.91 13.83 9.36
N GLN A 263 -20.49 12.57 9.53
CA GLN A 263 -19.19 12.10 9.09
C GLN A 263 -19.03 12.21 7.57
N LEU A 264 -20.06 11.82 6.81
CA LEU A 264 -20.08 11.95 5.34
C LEU A 264 -19.89 13.40 4.87
N ARG A 265 -20.52 14.35 5.56
CA ARG A 265 -20.31 15.76 5.26
C ARG A 265 -18.90 16.20 5.58
N GLU A 266 -18.36 15.82 6.74
CA GLU A 266 -16.97 16.12 7.14
C GLU A 266 -15.95 15.54 6.18
N ASP A 267 -16.19 14.32 5.68
CA ASP A 267 -15.30 13.64 4.74
C ASP A 267 -15.35 14.27 3.35
N THR A 268 -16.54 14.73 2.93
CA THR A 268 -16.70 15.51 1.70
C THR A 268 -15.98 16.85 1.80
N GLU A 269 -16.14 17.56 2.92
CA GLU A 269 -15.42 18.82 3.18
C GLU A 269 -13.90 18.61 3.22
N PHE A 270 -13.43 17.55 3.87
CA PHE A 270 -12.01 17.18 3.90
C PHE A 270 -11.46 16.91 2.49
N LYS A 271 -12.14 16.06 1.71
CA LYS A 271 -11.77 15.75 0.33
C LYS A 271 -11.66 17.02 -0.52
N ASN A 272 -12.70 17.85 -0.49
CA ASN A 272 -12.76 19.08 -1.29
C ASN A 272 -11.65 20.08 -0.90
N ALA A 273 -11.40 20.24 0.40
CA ALA A 273 -10.35 21.13 0.89
C ALA A 273 -8.96 20.65 0.44
N LEU A 274 -8.70 19.36 0.53
CA LEU A 274 -7.45 18.75 0.10
C LEU A 274 -7.25 18.88 -1.41
N GLU A 275 -8.27 18.58 -2.20
CA GLU A 275 -8.22 18.68 -3.66
C GLU A 275 -8.03 20.13 -4.14
N ALA A 276 -8.69 21.08 -3.51
CA ALA A 276 -8.52 22.50 -3.83
C ALA A 276 -7.09 23.00 -3.57
N ARG A 277 -6.42 22.50 -2.53
CA ARG A 277 -5.03 22.86 -2.19
C ARG A 277 -4.01 22.16 -3.09
N SER A 278 -4.19 20.88 -3.36
CA SER A 278 -3.23 20.09 -4.14
C SER A 278 -3.33 20.32 -5.65
N LYS A 279 -4.49 20.74 -6.17
CA LYS A 279 -4.73 20.85 -7.60
C LYS A 279 -3.73 21.73 -8.34
N SER A 280 -3.47 22.94 -7.84
CA SER A 280 -2.52 23.86 -8.49
C SER A 280 -1.09 23.33 -8.51
N THR A 281 -0.69 22.59 -7.48
CA THR A 281 0.64 21.96 -7.41
C THR A 281 0.72 20.77 -8.38
N VAL A 282 -0.32 19.98 -8.47
CA VAL A 282 -0.38 18.84 -9.41
C VAL A 282 -0.36 19.34 -10.86
N ASP A 283 -1.17 20.37 -11.17
CA ASP A 283 -1.20 20.99 -12.51
C ASP A 283 0.20 21.50 -12.90
N GLN A 284 0.91 22.18 -11.96
CA GLN A 284 2.27 22.69 -12.21
C GLN A 284 3.28 21.54 -12.41
N LEU A 285 3.23 20.50 -11.59
CA LEU A 285 4.11 19.33 -11.76
C LEU A 285 3.88 18.61 -13.09
N GLN A 286 2.64 18.57 -13.58
CA GLN A 286 2.34 18.05 -14.91
C GLN A 286 2.94 18.91 -16.01
N GLU A 287 2.78 20.25 -15.95
CA GLU A 287 3.38 21.18 -16.91
C GLU A 287 4.90 21.04 -16.93
N ASP A 288 5.55 21.02 -15.75
CA ASP A 288 7.00 20.88 -15.64
C ASP A 288 7.50 19.55 -16.24
N MET A 289 6.75 18.46 -16.05
CA MET A 289 7.09 17.16 -16.63
C MET A 289 6.86 17.11 -18.14
N ASP A 290 5.78 17.69 -18.65
CA ASP A 290 5.51 17.79 -20.07
C ASP A 290 6.60 18.62 -20.78
N ASP A 291 7.04 19.71 -20.18
CA ASP A 291 8.17 20.50 -20.66
C ASP A 291 9.49 19.72 -20.66
N LEU A 292 9.72 18.89 -19.63
CA LEU A 292 10.91 18.04 -19.55
C LEU A 292 10.91 16.92 -20.59
N LEU A 293 9.76 16.32 -20.86
CA LEU A 293 9.61 15.15 -21.75
C LEU A 293 9.44 15.58 -23.22
N TRP A 294 8.79 16.70 -23.48
CA TRP A 294 8.38 17.13 -24.82
C TRP A 294 8.87 18.54 -25.19
N GLY A 295 9.28 19.35 -24.20
CA GLY A 295 9.74 20.73 -24.33
C GLY A 295 11.22 20.85 -24.67
N GLY A 296 11.74 20.04 -25.57
CA GLY A 296 13.02 20.35 -26.20
C GLY A 296 12.92 21.68 -26.95
N PRO A 297 13.97 22.59 -26.94
CA PRO A 297 13.89 23.82 -27.67
C PRO A 297 13.53 23.52 -29.14
N ALA A 298 12.45 24.13 -29.60
CA ALA A 298 11.93 23.99 -30.97
C ALA A 298 12.93 24.42 -32.08
N ASP A 299 14.18 24.74 -31.70
CA ASP A 299 15.24 25.29 -32.52
C ASP A 299 16.55 24.47 -32.53
N LEU A 300 16.52 23.15 -32.33
CA LEU A 300 17.64 22.34 -32.79
C LEU A 300 17.39 22.04 -34.29
N PRO A 301 18.13 22.66 -35.23
CA PRO A 301 18.00 22.32 -36.63
C PRO A 301 18.38 20.83 -36.78
N TYR A 302 17.46 20.04 -37.26
CA TYR A 302 17.79 18.68 -37.72
C TYR A 302 18.99 18.81 -38.68
N PRO A 303 20.08 18.04 -38.51
CA PRO A 303 21.14 18.03 -39.46
C PRO A 303 20.55 17.61 -40.81
N THR A 304 20.56 18.53 -41.75
CA THR A 304 20.17 18.25 -43.14
C THR A 304 21.11 17.20 -43.69
N ALA A 305 20.60 16.30 -44.52
CA ALA A 305 21.31 15.15 -45.09
C ALA A 305 22.60 15.50 -45.90
N GLU A 306 22.99 16.77 -45.94
CA GLU A 306 24.19 17.25 -46.66
C GLU A 306 25.48 17.27 -45.80
N GLN A 307 25.43 16.90 -44.52
CA GLN A 307 26.60 16.92 -43.63
C GLN A 307 27.05 15.53 -43.16
N ALA A 308 26.69 14.45 -43.86
CA ALA A 308 27.28 13.15 -43.59
C ALA A 308 28.73 13.13 -44.14
N PRO A 309 29.75 12.77 -43.35
CA PRO A 309 31.10 12.63 -43.87
C PRO A 309 31.12 11.51 -44.91
N GLN A 310 31.60 11.84 -46.13
CA GLN A 310 31.87 10.86 -47.17
C GLN A 310 32.98 9.91 -46.66
N THR A 311 32.63 8.66 -46.38
CA THR A 311 33.61 7.60 -46.17
C THR A 311 34.28 7.29 -47.50
N GLY A 312 35.51 7.77 -47.67
CA GLY A 312 36.34 7.42 -48.81
C GLY A 312 36.64 5.92 -48.78
N THR A 313 36.25 5.25 -49.84
CA THR A 313 36.69 3.90 -50.18
C THR A 313 38.13 3.95 -50.62
N ASP A 314 39.07 3.54 -49.79
CA ASP A 314 40.45 3.27 -50.21
C ASP A 314 40.56 1.77 -50.45
N THR A 315 40.59 1.41 -51.75
CA THR A 315 40.88 0.09 -52.23
C THR A 315 42.38 -0.03 -52.48
N THR A 316 43.10 -0.64 -51.54
CA THR A 316 44.40 -1.27 -51.89
C THR A 316 44.39 -2.71 -51.46
N GLY A 317 44.34 -3.56 -52.44
CA GLY A 317 44.51 -5.00 -52.29
C GLY A 317 45.90 -5.38 -51.87
N ASN A 318 45.98 -6.46 -51.15
CA ASN A 318 47.09 -7.41 -51.21
C ASN A 318 46.60 -8.81 -50.84
N GLY A 319 46.56 -9.68 -51.83
CA GLY A 319 46.30 -11.09 -51.67
C GLY A 319 47.53 -11.81 -51.05
N ILE A 320 47.24 -12.85 -50.33
CA ILE A 320 48.07 -14.05 -50.22
C ILE A 320 47.14 -15.23 -49.94
N GLU A 321 47.06 -16.14 -50.92
CA GLU A 321 46.73 -17.56 -50.76
C GLU A 321 48.00 -18.36 -50.34
N PRO A 322 47.92 -19.63 -49.98
CA PRO A 322 46.84 -20.58 -49.88
C PRO A 322 46.46 -20.99 -48.43
#